data_ef5d03196ddd9e744d2e58888f98ea65
#
_entry.id   ef5d03196ddd9e744d2e58888f98ea65
#
_cell.length_a   1.000
_cell.length_b   1.000
_cell.length_c   1.000
_cell.angle_alpha   90.00
_cell.angle_beta   90.00
_cell.angle_gamma   90.00
#
_symmetry.space_group_name_H-M   'P 1'
#
loop_
_entity.id
_entity.type
_entity.pdbx_description
1 polymer ?
#
loop_
_entity_poly.entity_id
_entity_poly.type
_entity_poly.pdbx_seq_one_letter_code
_entity_poly.pdbx_strand_id
1 'polypeptide(L)'
;AEVFGSGFSLHSTFVEAVISIAYSKVNHLKVTTHQQYLWNGIQLSGDFGYQFNHREEWSAFHTHYDTQVMPAKDPDRELVFKLHTFSSSLKLRLSSSSSWEHMAGWNMQIQKNAIGGYSFLLPEYKRFTTGAFWLTTFRLDNQLSVTGGIRYDRGRIDITAFEDPYLVEYLHRQGYEEEVIQAYRWRSYPVDRAYGNYSCSAGVVWTPAAGHLLKMNVGRSFRLPGVNELASNGVHHGTFRHEKGDATLSSEQGWQIDASYTFL
;
A
#
# COMPACT_ATOMS: atom_id res chain seq x y z
N ALA A 1 -10.08 -2.59 -20.11
CA ALA A 1 -9.72 -1.22 -19.72
C ALA A 1 -11.01 -0.47 -19.45
N GLU A 2 -11.38 -0.31 -18.20
CA GLU A 2 -12.49 0.57 -17.85
C GLU A 2 -11.96 1.98 -17.66
N VAL A 3 -12.46 2.89 -18.49
CA VAL A 3 -12.16 4.33 -18.42
C VAL A 3 -13.33 4.98 -17.68
N PHE A 4 -13.12 5.38 -16.44
CA PHE A 4 -14.05 6.27 -15.75
C PHE A 4 -13.64 7.72 -16.05
N GLY A 5 -14.26 8.30 -17.07
CA GLY A 5 -14.19 9.71 -17.37
C GLY A 5 -15.60 10.29 -17.39
N SER A 6 -15.99 11.04 -16.36
CA SER A 6 -17.18 11.88 -16.44
C SER A 6 -16.76 13.29 -16.83
N GLY A 7 -16.73 13.56 -18.14
CA GLY A 7 -16.63 14.90 -18.66
C GLY A 7 -18.04 15.45 -18.96
N PHE A 8 -18.51 16.44 -18.23
CA PHE A 8 -19.67 17.23 -18.64
C PHE A 8 -19.17 18.47 -19.39
N SER A 9 -19.50 18.56 -20.69
CA SER A 9 -19.36 19.76 -21.47
C SER A 9 -20.73 20.42 -21.57
N LEU A 10 -20.92 21.53 -20.86
CA LEU A 10 -22.06 22.42 -21.04
C LEU A 10 -21.66 23.52 -22.02
N HIS A 11 -22.15 23.44 -23.26
CA HIS A 11 -22.10 24.56 -24.20
C HIS A 11 -23.30 25.49 -23.90
N SER A 12 -23.04 26.62 -23.27
CA SER A 12 -23.97 27.74 -23.26
C SER A 12 -23.44 28.88 -24.13
N THR A 13 -24.29 29.38 -25.01
CA THR A 13 -23.97 30.38 -26.03
C THR A 13 -23.84 31.80 -25.50
N PHE A 14 -23.71 32.02 -24.21
CA PHE A 14 -23.49 33.34 -23.61
C PHE A 14 -22.50 33.24 -22.44
N VAL A 15 -21.33 33.87 -22.61
CA VAL A 15 -20.18 33.95 -21.71
C VAL A 15 -19.30 32.70 -21.75
N GLU A 16 -18.12 32.80 -22.37
CA GLU A 16 -17.02 31.83 -22.22
C GLU A 16 -16.44 31.96 -20.78
N ALA A 17 -17.12 31.39 -19.81
CA ALA A 17 -16.46 31.02 -18.58
C ALA A 17 -15.83 29.65 -18.82
N VAL A 18 -14.55 29.57 -19.12
CA VAL A 18 -13.81 28.31 -19.07
C VAL A 18 -13.76 27.88 -17.62
N ILE A 19 -14.72 27.06 -17.21
CA ILE A 19 -14.65 26.40 -15.91
C ILE A 19 -13.66 25.25 -16.05
N SER A 20 -12.42 25.47 -15.63
CA SER A 20 -11.44 24.39 -15.48
C SER A 20 -11.86 23.52 -14.29
N ILE A 21 -12.43 22.36 -14.58
CA ILE A 21 -12.82 21.39 -13.55
C ILE A 21 -11.59 20.53 -13.27
N ALA A 22 -11.18 20.43 -11.99
CA ALA A 22 -10.16 19.49 -11.57
C ALA A 22 -10.63 18.06 -11.85
N TYR A 23 -9.76 17.22 -12.42
CA TYR A 23 -10.06 15.82 -12.73
C TYR A 23 -8.84 14.91 -12.52
N SER A 24 -9.10 13.63 -12.34
CA SER A 24 -8.08 12.59 -12.28
C SER A 24 -8.16 11.70 -13.52
N LYS A 25 -7.00 11.36 -14.09
CA LYS A 25 -6.86 10.39 -15.16
C LYS A 25 -6.06 9.20 -14.65
N VAL A 26 -6.66 8.00 -14.72
CA VAL A 26 -6.02 6.78 -14.23
C VAL A 26 -5.96 5.74 -15.33
N ASN A 27 -4.74 5.26 -15.60
CA ASN A 27 -4.50 4.10 -16.45
C ASN A 27 -3.94 2.98 -15.58
N HIS A 28 -4.63 1.85 -15.55
CA HIS A 28 -4.23 0.69 -14.76
C HIS A 28 -4.08 -0.53 -15.67
N LEU A 29 -2.86 -1.05 -15.75
CA LEU A 29 -2.55 -2.33 -16.38
C LEU A 29 -2.29 -3.37 -15.30
N LYS A 30 -2.93 -4.53 -15.41
CA LYS A 30 -2.69 -5.68 -14.54
C LYS A 30 -2.55 -6.95 -15.37
N VAL A 31 -1.47 -7.67 -15.18
CA VAL A 31 -1.22 -8.99 -15.77
C VAL A 31 -0.97 -9.96 -14.65
N THR A 32 -1.70 -11.07 -14.61
CA THR A 32 -1.54 -12.11 -13.59
C THR A 32 -1.54 -13.48 -14.25
N THR A 33 -0.76 -14.40 -13.66
CA THR A 33 -0.80 -15.81 -14.02
C THR A 33 -0.90 -16.66 -12.76
N HIS A 34 -1.71 -17.70 -12.83
CA HIS A 34 -1.84 -18.73 -11.80
C HIS A 34 -1.37 -20.06 -12.37
N GLN A 35 -0.49 -20.75 -11.65
CA GLN A 35 0.03 -22.06 -12.00
C GLN A 35 -0.28 -23.03 -10.87
N GLN A 36 -0.74 -24.23 -11.21
CA GLN A 36 -1.02 -25.27 -10.23
C GLN A 36 -0.50 -26.61 -10.74
N TYR A 37 0.20 -27.31 -9.86
CA TYR A 37 0.71 -28.65 -10.11
C TYR A 37 0.29 -29.58 -8.98
N LEU A 38 -0.27 -30.74 -9.36
CA LEU A 38 -0.77 -31.76 -8.44
C LEU A 38 0.00 -33.06 -8.68
N TRP A 39 0.59 -33.59 -7.63
CA TRP A 39 1.33 -34.87 -7.70
C TRP A 39 1.29 -35.61 -6.36
N ASN A 40 0.76 -36.80 -6.33
CA ASN A 40 0.76 -37.71 -5.18
C ASN A 40 0.38 -37.05 -3.85
N GLY A 41 -0.73 -36.30 -3.80
CA GLY A 41 -1.20 -35.61 -2.62
C GLY A 41 -0.44 -34.30 -2.29
N ILE A 42 0.52 -33.91 -3.12
CA ILE A 42 1.22 -32.63 -3.06
C ILE A 42 0.56 -31.68 -4.05
N GLN A 43 0.19 -30.50 -3.58
CA GLN A 43 -0.27 -29.40 -4.43
C GLN A 43 0.71 -28.24 -4.33
N LEU A 44 1.34 -27.91 -5.45
CA LEU A 44 2.14 -26.69 -5.60
C LEU A 44 1.33 -25.66 -6.38
N SER A 45 1.18 -24.46 -5.88
CA SER A 45 0.56 -23.36 -6.60
C SER A 45 1.44 -22.11 -6.57
N GLY A 46 1.44 -21.38 -7.68
CA GLY A 46 2.19 -20.15 -7.86
C GLY A 46 1.30 -19.07 -8.49
N ASP A 47 1.29 -17.90 -7.88
CA ASP A 47 0.65 -16.71 -8.40
C ASP A 47 1.74 -15.66 -8.70
N PHE A 48 1.73 -15.11 -9.92
CA PHE A 48 2.65 -14.06 -10.33
C PHE A 48 1.85 -12.92 -10.92
N GLY A 49 2.19 -11.71 -10.55
CA GLY A 49 1.47 -10.53 -11.00
C GLY A 49 2.38 -9.35 -11.25
N TYR A 50 2.08 -8.61 -12.30
CA TYR A 50 2.63 -7.30 -12.54
C TYR A 50 1.48 -6.31 -12.66
N GLN A 51 1.62 -5.16 -12.01
CA GLN A 51 0.67 -4.06 -12.08
C GLN A 51 1.42 -2.76 -12.37
N PHE A 52 0.86 -1.96 -13.26
CA PHE A 52 1.28 -0.60 -13.50
C PHE A 52 0.08 0.31 -13.33
N ASN A 53 0.19 1.26 -12.40
CA ASN A 53 -0.80 2.30 -12.20
C ASN A 53 -0.17 3.65 -12.54
N HIS A 54 -0.75 4.34 -13.52
CA HIS A 54 -0.39 5.69 -13.91
C HIS A 54 -1.59 6.59 -13.59
N ARG A 55 -1.44 7.42 -12.57
CA ARG A 55 -2.44 8.40 -12.14
C ARG A 55 -1.91 9.79 -12.39
N GLU A 56 -2.71 10.63 -13.01
CA GLU A 56 -2.49 12.05 -13.19
C GLU A 56 -3.63 12.80 -12.54
N GLU A 57 -3.32 13.89 -11.84
CA GLU A 57 -4.29 14.85 -11.32
C GLU A 57 -4.09 16.18 -12.04
N TRP A 58 -5.18 16.70 -12.55
CA TRP A 58 -5.20 17.90 -13.37
C TRP A 58 -6.09 18.95 -12.71
N SER A 59 -5.54 20.14 -12.51
CA SER A 59 -6.27 21.31 -12.02
C SER A 59 -5.69 22.56 -12.66
N ALA A 60 -6.45 23.66 -12.74
CA ALA A 60 -5.90 24.91 -13.18
C ALA A 60 -4.66 25.26 -12.35
N PHE A 61 -3.58 25.67 -13.04
CA PHE A 61 -2.34 26.03 -12.35
C PHE A 61 -2.61 27.03 -11.23
N HIS A 62 -2.19 26.67 -10.06
CA HIS A 62 -2.21 27.53 -8.87
C HIS A 62 -0.89 27.39 -8.12
N THR A 63 -0.49 28.41 -7.46
CA THR A 63 0.76 28.43 -6.70
C THR A 63 0.52 28.86 -5.26
N HIS A 64 1.31 28.30 -4.36
CA HIS A 64 1.35 28.72 -2.95
C HIS A 64 2.49 29.71 -2.69
N TYR A 65 3.38 29.87 -3.68
CA TYR A 65 4.55 30.74 -3.60
C TYR A 65 4.63 31.58 -4.89
N ASP A 66 4.82 32.87 -4.75
CA ASP A 66 5.00 33.80 -5.89
C ASP A 66 6.24 33.49 -6.74
N THR A 67 7.14 32.67 -6.23
CA THR A 67 8.33 32.18 -6.91
C THR A 67 8.06 31.02 -7.87
N GLN A 68 6.93 30.33 -7.73
CA GLN A 68 6.60 29.18 -8.55
C GLN A 68 6.12 29.61 -9.93
N VAL A 69 6.86 29.20 -10.96
CA VAL A 69 6.56 29.48 -12.35
C VAL A 69 5.71 28.37 -12.96
N MET A 70 4.69 28.78 -13.72
CA MET A 70 3.84 27.84 -14.46
C MET A 70 4.67 27.02 -15.45
N PRO A 71 4.54 25.68 -15.47
CA PRO A 71 5.24 24.82 -16.41
C PRO A 71 4.89 25.17 -17.88
N ALA A 72 5.89 25.22 -18.75
CA ALA A 72 5.67 25.47 -20.18
C ALA A 72 4.92 24.35 -20.90
N LYS A 73 5.02 23.10 -20.36
CA LYS A 73 4.34 21.93 -20.89
C LYS A 73 3.37 21.39 -19.85
N ASP A 74 2.13 21.11 -20.26
CA ASP A 74 1.07 20.58 -19.40
C ASP A 74 0.91 21.42 -18.10
N PRO A 75 0.62 22.74 -18.21
CA PRO A 75 0.63 23.64 -17.07
C PRO A 75 -0.36 23.24 -15.97
N ASP A 76 -1.45 22.60 -16.33
CA ASP A 76 -2.52 22.17 -15.42
C ASP A 76 -2.31 20.75 -14.87
N ARG A 77 -1.18 20.08 -15.19
CA ARG A 77 -0.87 18.75 -14.66
C ARG A 77 -0.24 18.86 -13.28
N GLU A 78 -1.07 18.80 -12.27
CA GLU A 78 -0.70 19.03 -10.88
C GLU A 78 0.16 17.91 -10.30
N LEU A 79 -0.33 16.67 -10.36
CA LEU A 79 0.34 15.51 -9.78
C LEU A 79 0.42 14.36 -10.79
N VAL A 80 1.51 13.63 -10.76
CA VAL A 80 1.69 12.38 -11.51
C VAL A 80 2.27 11.32 -10.61
N PHE A 81 1.67 10.12 -10.62
CA PHE A 81 2.17 8.94 -9.93
C PHE A 81 2.30 7.79 -10.91
N LYS A 82 3.46 7.15 -10.92
CA LYS A 82 3.74 5.96 -11.73
C LYS A 82 4.19 4.84 -10.81
N LEU A 83 3.23 4.00 -10.41
CA LEU A 83 3.48 2.90 -9.49
C LEU A 83 3.57 1.58 -10.24
N HIS A 84 4.73 0.96 -10.19
CA HIS A 84 4.97 -0.40 -10.65
C HIS A 84 4.95 -1.34 -9.45
N THR A 85 4.19 -2.42 -9.55
CA THR A 85 4.14 -3.47 -8.53
C THR A 85 4.35 -4.82 -9.20
N PHE A 86 5.37 -5.55 -8.76
CA PHE A 86 5.55 -6.97 -9.05
C PHE A 86 5.24 -7.78 -7.80
N SER A 87 4.48 -8.86 -7.93
CA SER A 87 4.13 -9.74 -6.82
C SER A 87 4.29 -11.20 -7.21
N SER A 88 4.74 -12.01 -6.26
CA SER A 88 4.85 -13.46 -6.40
C SER A 88 4.40 -14.14 -5.11
N SER A 89 3.68 -15.24 -5.24
CA SER A 89 3.25 -16.09 -4.14
C SER A 89 3.38 -17.54 -4.53
N LEU A 90 4.10 -18.32 -3.73
CA LEU A 90 4.23 -19.78 -3.89
C LEU A 90 3.63 -20.45 -2.67
N LYS A 91 2.84 -21.50 -2.88
CA LYS A 91 2.19 -22.28 -1.82
C LYS A 91 2.37 -23.77 -2.12
N LEU A 92 2.78 -24.50 -1.10
CA LEU A 92 2.89 -25.95 -1.09
C LEU A 92 1.90 -26.48 -0.05
N ARG A 93 0.95 -27.30 -0.49
CA ARG A 93 0.03 -28.02 0.37
C ARG A 93 0.40 -29.50 0.36
N LEU A 94 0.51 -30.07 1.55
CA LEU A 94 0.85 -31.48 1.78
C LEU A 94 -0.27 -32.08 2.64
N SER A 95 -0.96 -33.08 2.10
CA SER A 95 -1.88 -33.93 2.86
C SER A 95 -1.11 -35.17 3.29
N SER A 96 -0.55 -35.12 4.51
CA SER A 96 0.31 -36.19 5.04
C SER A 96 -0.50 -37.41 5.50
N SER A 97 -1.75 -37.19 5.91
CA SER A 97 -2.70 -38.24 6.29
C SER A 97 -4.11 -37.66 6.30
N SER A 98 -5.13 -38.49 6.59
CA SER A 98 -6.51 -38.00 6.81
C SER A 98 -6.62 -36.99 7.96
N SER A 99 -5.69 -37.03 8.92
CA SER A 99 -5.71 -36.15 10.11
C SER A 99 -4.81 -34.94 9.98
N TRP A 100 -3.76 -34.96 9.17
CA TRP A 100 -2.78 -33.89 9.09
C TRP A 100 -2.75 -33.25 7.71
N GLU A 101 -2.89 -31.94 7.70
CA GLU A 101 -2.72 -31.09 6.52
C GLU A 101 -1.70 -29.98 6.82
N HIS A 102 -0.70 -29.82 5.98
CA HIS A 102 0.32 -28.79 6.09
C HIS A 102 0.28 -27.89 4.88
N MET A 103 0.47 -26.60 5.10
CA MET A 103 0.66 -25.61 4.05
C MET A 103 1.90 -24.77 4.38
N ALA A 104 2.86 -24.75 3.49
CA ALA A 104 3.97 -23.83 3.51
C ALA A 104 3.84 -22.83 2.35
N GLY A 105 4.32 -21.64 2.53
CA GLY A 105 4.31 -20.68 1.44
C GLY A 105 5.33 -19.58 1.60
N TRP A 106 5.58 -18.93 0.49
CA TRP A 106 6.45 -17.79 0.37
C TRP A 106 5.79 -16.74 -0.53
N ASN A 107 5.95 -15.48 -0.18
CA ASN A 107 5.50 -14.37 -1.02
C ASN A 107 6.55 -13.27 -1.08
N MET A 108 6.49 -12.52 -2.17
CA MET A 108 7.35 -11.37 -2.41
C MET A 108 6.55 -10.27 -3.13
N GLN A 109 6.84 -9.02 -2.80
CA GLN A 109 6.35 -7.86 -3.53
C GLN A 109 7.46 -6.82 -3.67
N ILE A 110 7.57 -6.27 -4.88
CA ILE A 110 8.45 -5.16 -5.21
C ILE A 110 7.58 -4.02 -5.73
N GLN A 111 7.75 -2.84 -5.18
CA GLN A 111 7.06 -1.62 -5.62
C GLN A 111 8.09 -0.53 -5.93
N LYS A 112 7.82 0.21 -6.98
CA LYS A 112 8.55 1.43 -7.34
C LYS A 112 7.54 2.49 -7.75
N ASN A 113 7.54 3.60 -7.02
CA ASN A 113 6.75 4.78 -7.35
C ASN A 113 7.67 5.89 -7.84
N ALA A 114 7.33 6.48 -8.98
CA ALA A 114 7.91 7.71 -9.48
C ALA A 114 6.84 8.81 -9.50
N ILE A 115 7.26 10.04 -9.29
CA ILE A 115 6.36 11.21 -9.21
C ILE A 115 6.66 12.21 -10.32
N GLY A 116 5.74 13.14 -10.52
CA GLY A 116 5.87 14.28 -11.44
C GLY A 116 4.68 15.23 -11.26
N GLY A 117 4.60 16.21 -12.15
CA GLY A 117 3.67 17.34 -12.01
C GLY A 117 4.36 18.54 -11.37
N TYR A 118 3.62 19.63 -11.18
CA TYR A 118 4.19 20.84 -10.58
C TYR A 118 4.00 20.90 -9.05
N SER A 119 3.19 20.01 -8.50
CA SER A 119 2.92 19.92 -7.05
C SER A 119 3.52 18.64 -6.45
N PHE A 120 3.55 18.59 -5.13
CA PHE A 120 4.07 17.46 -4.38
C PHE A 120 3.03 16.95 -3.37
N LEU A 121 2.80 15.63 -3.35
CA LEU A 121 1.94 14.99 -2.36
C LEU A 121 2.61 13.78 -1.69
N LEU A 122 3.23 12.91 -2.48
CA LEU A 122 3.83 11.66 -2.01
C LEU A 122 5.23 11.53 -2.62
N PRO A 123 6.27 11.18 -1.85
CA PRO A 123 7.62 11.04 -2.39
C PRO A 123 7.79 9.83 -3.32
N GLU A 124 8.87 9.85 -4.09
CA GLU A 124 9.36 8.66 -4.76
C GLU A 124 9.84 7.63 -3.76
N TYR A 125 9.54 6.35 -4.03
CA TYR A 125 9.99 5.27 -3.15
C TYR A 125 10.19 3.96 -3.89
N LYS A 126 11.01 3.11 -3.28
CA LYS A 126 11.12 1.68 -3.57
C LYS A 126 10.76 0.90 -2.31
N ARG A 127 9.94 -0.11 -2.46
CA ARG A 127 9.55 -0.99 -1.36
C ARG A 127 9.73 -2.44 -1.79
N PHE A 128 10.39 -3.21 -0.96
CA PHE A 128 10.53 -4.65 -1.08
C PHE A 128 9.95 -5.31 0.16
N THR A 129 9.09 -6.31 -0.03
CA THR A 129 8.61 -7.14 1.07
C THR A 129 8.67 -8.60 0.67
N THR A 130 9.04 -9.46 1.60
CA THR A 130 9.03 -10.91 1.43
C THR A 130 8.68 -11.57 2.75
N GLY A 131 8.05 -12.74 2.68
CA GLY A 131 7.71 -13.49 3.86
C GLY A 131 7.47 -14.97 3.57
N ALA A 132 7.73 -15.79 4.57
CA ALA A 132 7.47 -17.22 4.52
C ALA A 132 6.56 -17.62 5.68
N PHE A 133 5.70 -18.60 5.45
CA PHE A 133 4.78 -19.10 6.46
C PHE A 133 4.67 -20.62 6.44
N TRP A 134 4.27 -21.14 7.59
CA TRP A 134 3.86 -22.52 7.78
C TRP A 134 2.54 -22.54 8.53
N LEU A 135 1.57 -23.28 8.00
CA LEU A 135 0.25 -23.51 8.60
C LEU A 135 0.05 -25.01 8.69
N THR A 136 -0.48 -25.49 9.81
CA THR A 136 -0.84 -26.90 9.99
C THR A 136 -2.24 -27.01 10.57
N THR A 137 -3.01 -27.94 10.05
CA THR A 137 -4.32 -28.31 10.56
C THR A 137 -4.27 -29.76 10.99
N PHE A 138 -4.66 -30.01 12.22
CA PHE A 138 -4.83 -31.36 12.80
C PHE A 138 -6.31 -31.63 13.04
N ARG A 139 -6.83 -32.69 12.43
CA ARG A 139 -8.19 -33.19 12.66
C ARG A 139 -8.09 -34.37 13.62
N LEU A 140 -8.51 -34.15 14.86
CA LEU A 140 -8.52 -35.19 15.89
C LEU A 140 -9.55 -36.26 15.54
N ASP A 141 -10.72 -35.82 15.13
CA ASP A 141 -11.84 -36.63 14.67
C ASP A 141 -12.74 -35.79 13.72
N ASN A 142 -13.95 -36.27 13.46
CA ASN A 142 -14.92 -35.57 12.63
C ASN A 142 -15.56 -34.35 13.33
N GLN A 143 -15.32 -34.17 14.64
CA GLN A 143 -15.93 -33.12 15.47
C GLN A 143 -14.94 -32.03 15.83
N LEU A 144 -13.64 -32.35 15.93
CA LEU A 144 -12.63 -31.41 16.42
C LEU A 144 -11.46 -31.28 15.47
N SER A 145 -11.19 -30.04 15.05
CA SER A 145 -9.97 -29.69 14.34
C SER A 145 -9.27 -28.48 14.96
N VAL A 146 -7.94 -28.53 14.97
CA VAL A 146 -7.08 -27.45 15.47
C VAL A 146 -6.16 -27.02 14.34
N THR A 147 -6.04 -25.72 14.17
CA THR A 147 -5.14 -25.11 13.17
C THR A 147 -4.15 -24.20 13.87
N GLY A 148 -2.88 -24.26 13.49
CA GLY A 148 -1.85 -23.36 13.99
C GLY A 148 -0.95 -22.90 12.85
N GLY A 149 -0.48 -21.67 12.92
CA GLY A 149 0.38 -21.11 11.91
C GLY A 149 1.36 -20.06 12.42
N ILE A 150 2.48 -19.98 11.72
CA ILE A 150 3.53 -18.99 11.97
C ILE A 150 4.00 -18.42 10.65
N ARG A 151 4.35 -17.14 10.65
CA ARG A 151 4.87 -16.42 9.50
C ARG A 151 5.95 -15.44 9.95
N TYR A 152 7.00 -15.32 9.14
CA TYR A 152 8.02 -14.29 9.27
C TYR A 152 8.09 -13.47 8.00
N ASP A 153 8.15 -12.15 8.15
CA ASP A 153 8.22 -11.19 7.05
C ASP A 153 9.40 -10.23 7.22
N ARG A 154 10.02 -9.90 6.10
CA ARG A 154 10.99 -8.80 5.99
C ARG A 154 10.47 -7.77 5.00
N GLY A 155 10.62 -6.51 5.36
CA GLY A 155 10.34 -5.37 4.49
C GLY A 155 11.52 -4.41 4.48
N ARG A 156 11.79 -3.78 3.33
CA ARG A 156 12.67 -2.63 3.20
C ARG A 156 11.95 -1.56 2.41
N ILE A 157 12.06 -0.35 2.86
CA ILE A 157 11.55 0.83 2.19
C ILE A 157 12.68 1.85 2.05
N ASP A 158 12.83 2.37 0.83
CA ASP A 158 13.77 3.40 0.46
C ASP A 158 12.96 4.56 -0.11
N ILE A 159 12.96 5.70 0.54
CA ILE A 159 12.21 6.90 0.18
C ILE A 159 13.20 7.98 -0.21
N THR A 160 13.02 8.54 -1.40
CA THR A 160 13.84 9.64 -1.90
C THR A 160 13.39 10.95 -1.24
N ALA A 161 14.35 11.72 -0.77
CA ALA A 161 14.08 13.06 -0.28
C ALA A 161 13.52 13.95 -1.41
N PHE A 162 12.61 14.84 -1.06
CA PHE A 162 12.11 15.86 -1.95
C PHE A 162 12.24 17.25 -1.31
N GLU A 163 13.04 18.07 -1.93
CA GLU A 163 13.17 19.48 -1.60
C GLU A 163 12.27 20.29 -2.53
N ASP A 164 11.56 21.25 -1.98
CA ASP A 164 10.75 22.20 -2.77
C ASP A 164 11.56 23.46 -3.08
N PRO A 165 12.11 23.59 -4.32
CA PRO A 165 12.96 24.71 -4.68
C PRO A 165 12.22 26.06 -4.64
N TYR A 166 10.92 26.05 -4.94
CA TYR A 166 10.11 27.26 -4.92
C TYR A 166 9.85 27.76 -3.50
N LEU A 167 9.66 26.84 -2.54
CA LEU A 167 9.56 27.17 -1.13
C LEU A 167 10.87 27.77 -0.61
N VAL A 168 12.00 27.17 -0.97
CA VAL A 168 13.33 27.69 -0.57
C VAL A 168 13.55 29.11 -1.10
N GLU A 169 13.28 29.35 -2.38
CA GLU A 169 13.40 30.67 -2.97
C GLU A 169 12.43 31.69 -2.32
N TYR A 170 11.19 31.29 -2.06
CA TYR A 170 10.21 32.11 -1.36
C TYR A 170 10.70 32.51 0.03
N LEU A 171 11.19 31.58 0.84
CA LEU A 171 11.69 31.84 2.18
C LEU A 171 12.90 32.81 2.18
N HIS A 172 13.82 32.63 1.22
CA HIS A 172 14.94 33.58 1.03
C HIS A 172 14.44 34.99 0.70
N ARG A 173 13.47 35.13 -0.20
CA ARG A 173 12.89 36.44 -0.56
C ARG A 173 12.18 37.11 0.62
N GLN A 174 11.56 36.29 1.50
CA GLN A 174 10.90 36.80 2.72
C GLN A 174 11.89 37.15 3.84
N GLY A 175 13.21 36.89 3.63
CA GLY A 175 14.25 37.21 4.58
C GLY A 175 14.33 36.33 5.82
N TYR A 176 13.85 35.07 5.68
CA TYR A 176 14.02 34.08 6.75
C TYR A 176 15.50 33.67 6.91
N GLU A 177 15.90 33.42 8.15
CA GLU A 177 17.23 32.92 8.50
C GLU A 177 17.47 31.54 7.88
N GLU A 178 18.73 31.26 7.49
CA GLU A 178 19.11 30.00 6.84
C GLU A 178 18.72 28.77 7.67
N GLU A 179 18.78 28.85 9.00
CA GLU A 179 18.39 27.77 9.90
C GLU A 179 16.89 27.42 9.73
N VAL A 180 16.04 28.42 9.58
CA VAL A 180 14.60 28.24 9.31
C VAL A 180 14.38 27.61 7.92
N ILE A 181 15.10 28.10 6.91
CA ILE A 181 15.01 27.57 5.55
C ILE A 181 15.40 26.09 5.52
N GLN A 182 16.51 25.71 6.16
CA GLN A 182 16.96 24.32 6.26
C GLN A 182 15.94 23.42 6.97
N ALA A 183 15.18 23.94 7.93
CA ALA A 183 14.15 23.18 8.64
C ALA A 183 12.90 22.92 7.78
N TYR A 184 12.55 23.83 6.87
CA TYR A 184 11.29 23.77 6.12
C TYR A 184 11.43 23.36 4.65
N ARG A 185 12.64 23.36 4.08
CA ARG A 185 12.87 23.05 2.66
C ARG A 185 12.40 21.66 2.22
N TRP A 186 12.41 20.71 3.13
CA TRP A 186 12.09 19.31 2.84
C TRP A 186 10.59 19.03 2.93
N ARG A 187 9.98 18.65 1.81
CA ARG A 187 8.61 18.13 1.76
C ARG A 187 8.58 16.62 2.03
N SER A 188 9.71 15.96 1.89
CA SER A 188 9.91 14.57 2.27
C SER A 188 11.36 14.36 2.70
N TYR A 189 11.56 13.67 3.82
CA TYR A 189 12.87 13.28 4.28
C TYR A 189 13.33 11.98 3.63
N PRO A 190 14.66 11.79 3.44
CA PRO A 190 15.19 10.51 2.99
C PRO A 190 15.00 9.45 4.07
N VAL A 191 14.52 8.28 3.69
CA VAL A 191 14.33 7.15 4.62
C VAL A 191 14.83 5.88 3.97
N ASP A 192 15.74 5.17 4.63
CA ASP A 192 16.11 3.79 4.31
C ASP A 192 15.90 2.93 5.56
N ARG A 193 14.85 2.14 5.56
CA ARG A 193 14.45 1.35 6.73
C ARG A 193 14.19 -0.10 6.35
N ALA A 194 14.63 -0.99 7.22
CA ALA A 194 14.33 -2.41 7.15
C ALA A 194 13.52 -2.83 8.38
N TYR A 195 12.58 -3.73 8.16
CA TYR A 195 11.67 -4.27 9.17
C TYR A 195 11.72 -5.79 9.15
N GLY A 196 11.62 -6.40 10.31
CA GLY A 196 11.44 -7.84 10.48
C GLY A 196 10.30 -8.08 11.47
N ASN A 197 9.31 -8.88 11.08
CA ASN A 197 8.12 -9.12 11.89
C ASN A 197 7.73 -10.58 11.82
N TYR A 198 7.13 -11.08 12.90
CA TYR A 198 6.46 -12.37 12.90
C TYR A 198 4.97 -12.19 13.18
N SER A 199 4.17 -13.05 12.60
CA SER A 199 2.78 -13.23 12.92
C SER A 199 2.50 -14.71 13.20
N CYS A 200 1.52 -14.98 14.01
CA CYS A 200 1.09 -16.33 14.34
C CYS A 200 -0.41 -16.38 14.57
N SER A 201 -0.99 -17.56 14.42
CA SER A 201 -2.39 -17.78 14.76
C SER A 201 -2.60 -19.20 15.26
N ALA A 202 -3.62 -19.35 16.10
CA ALA A 202 -4.13 -20.66 16.52
C ALA A 202 -5.66 -20.61 16.51
N GLY A 203 -6.27 -21.67 16.00
CA GLY A 203 -7.71 -21.76 15.89
C GLY A 203 -8.22 -23.17 16.18
N VAL A 204 -9.46 -23.23 16.63
CA VAL A 204 -10.18 -24.48 16.88
C VAL A 204 -11.56 -24.42 16.24
N VAL A 205 -11.97 -25.51 15.64
CA VAL A 205 -13.33 -25.76 15.14
C VAL A 205 -13.84 -27.00 15.83
N TRP A 206 -14.98 -26.90 16.52
CA TRP A 206 -15.57 -27.97 17.29
C TRP A 206 -17.07 -28.09 17.03
N THR A 207 -17.50 -29.31 16.73
CA THR A 207 -18.90 -29.69 16.50
C THR A 207 -19.32 -30.69 17.55
N PRO A 208 -19.65 -30.26 18.80
CA PRO A 208 -19.89 -31.15 19.95
C PRO A 208 -21.11 -32.05 19.76
N ALA A 209 -22.10 -31.63 19.01
CA ALA A 209 -23.31 -32.36 18.68
C ALA A 209 -23.87 -31.91 17.35
N ALA A 210 -24.83 -32.67 16.79
CA ALA A 210 -25.53 -32.28 15.58
C ALA A 210 -26.17 -30.89 15.70
N GLY A 211 -26.00 -30.03 14.73
CA GLY A 211 -26.49 -28.67 14.72
C GLY A 211 -25.67 -27.65 15.53
N HIS A 212 -24.62 -28.04 16.25
CA HIS A 212 -23.79 -27.13 17.05
C HIS A 212 -22.41 -26.99 16.46
N LEU A 213 -21.98 -25.76 16.15
CA LEU A 213 -20.65 -25.45 15.64
C LEU A 213 -20.03 -24.30 16.43
N LEU A 214 -18.90 -24.54 17.06
CA LEU A 214 -18.07 -23.54 17.72
C LEU A 214 -16.79 -23.31 16.94
N LYS A 215 -16.39 -22.05 16.79
CA LYS A 215 -15.11 -21.66 16.21
C LYS A 215 -14.48 -20.62 17.12
N MET A 216 -13.19 -20.78 17.38
CA MET A 216 -12.38 -19.80 18.07
C MET A 216 -11.07 -19.63 17.32
N ASN A 217 -10.58 -18.42 17.30
CA ASN A 217 -9.28 -18.08 16.71
C ASN A 217 -8.61 -16.99 17.52
N VAL A 218 -7.29 -17.09 17.68
CA VAL A 218 -6.44 -16.03 18.21
C VAL A 218 -5.30 -15.82 17.23
N GLY A 219 -4.96 -14.56 16.97
CA GLY A 219 -3.89 -14.22 16.03
C GLY A 219 -3.15 -12.97 16.44
N ARG A 220 -1.87 -12.94 16.10
CA ARG A 220 -1.01 -11.77 16.14
C ARG A 220 -0.69 -11.36 14.71
N SER A 221 -0.95 -10.10 14.39
CA SER A 221 -0.66 -9.49 13.09
C SER A 221 0.28 -8.29 13.23
N PHE A 222 0.76 -7.78 12.11
CA PHE A 222 1.55 -6.54 12.05
C PHE A 222 1.20 -5.74 10.79
N ARG A 223 1.52 -4.45 10.82
CA ARG A 223 1.47 -3.54 9.67
C ARG A 223 2.79 -2.76 9.57
N LEU A 224 3.38 -2.70 8.40
CA LEU A 224 4.51 -1.81 8.14
C LEU A 224 4.01 -0.38 7.98
N PRO A 225 4.78 0.63 8.46
CA PRO A 225 4.45 2.03 8.23
C PRO A 225 4.30 2.36 6.74
N GLY A 226 3.38 3.27 6.43
CA GLY A 226 3.21 3.83 5.10
C GLY A 226 4.31 4.83 4.74
N VAL A 227 4.46 5.13 3.45
CA VAL A 227 5.44 6.10 2.95
C VAL A 227 5.20 7.49 3.54
N ASN A 228 3.94 7.94 3.56
CA ASN A 228 3.54 9.20 4.15
C ASN A 228 3.79 9.24 5.67
N GLU A 229 3.52 8.15 6.38
CA GLU A 229 3.77 8.08 7.83
C GLU A 229 5.26 8.21 8.17
N LEU A 230 6.16 7.78 7.28
CA LEU A 230 7.61 7.83 7.49
C LEU A 230 8.25 9.14 7.06
N ALA A 231 7.77 9.78 5.98
CA ALA A 231 8.57 10.79 5.30
C ALA A 231 7.82 12.07 4.90
N SER A 232 6.49 12.14 5.03
CA SER A 232 5.77 13.37 4.66
C SER A 232 6.16 14.53 5.57
N ASN A 233 6.29 15.72 4.98
CA ASN A 233 6.46 16.97 5.70
C ASN A 233 5.84 18.12 4.89
N GLY A 234 4.57 18.36 5.08
CA GLY A 234 3.88 19.41 4.36
C GLY A 234 2.36 19.36 4.42
N VAL A 235 1.74 20.30 3.74
CA VAL A 235 0.29 20.42 3.70
C VAL A 235 -0.27 19.48 2.61
N HIS A 236 -1.21 18.65 2.99
CA HIS A 236 -2.05 17.92 2.06
C HIS A 236 -3.16 18.85 1.58
N HIS A 237 -3.02 19.38 0.36
CA HIS A 237 -3.89 20.46 -0.13
C HIS A 237 -5.38 20.06 -0.19
N GLY A 238 -5.68 18.83 -0.58
CA GLY A 238 -7.07 18.36 -0.63
C GLY A 238 -7.80 18.29 0.71
N THR A 239 -7.07 18.25 1.82
CA THR A 239 -7.63 18.19 3.19
C THR A 239 -7.23 19.36 4.06
N PHE A 240 -6.41 20.29 3.58
CA PHE A 240 -5.81 21.40 4.32
C PHE A 240 -5.14 20.96 5.65
N ARG A 241 -4.53 19.79 5.64
CA ARG A 241 -3.92 19.18 6.80
C ARG A 241 -2.42 19.15 6.65
N HIS A 242 -1.67 19.64 7.66
CA HIS A 242 -0.23 19.45 7.70
C HIS A 242 0.06 18.02 8.17
N GLU A 243 0.78 17.27 7.34
CA GLU A 243 1.22 15.92 7.65
C GLU A 243 2.72 15.92 7.89
N LYS A 244 3.12 15.38 9.04
CA LYS A 244 4.53 15.20 9.40
C LYS A 244 4.76 13.73 9.71
N GLY A 245 5.61 13.09 8.92
CA GLY A 245 6.04 11.72 9.10
C GLY A 245 7.12 11.60 10.17
N ASP A 246 7.28 10.38 10.66
CA ASP A 246 8.34 10.00 11.58
C ASP A 246 9.13 8.81 11.03
N ALA A 247 10.37 9.06 10.61
CA ALA A 247 11.26 8.04 10.07
C ALA A 247 11.64 6.95 11.10
N THR A 248 11.35 7.15 12.38
CA THR A 248 11.67 6.20 13.46
C THR A 248 10.56 5.20 13.73
N LEU A 249 9.39 5.33 13.10
CA LEU A 249 8.24 4.46 13.33
C LEU A 249 8.61 2.98 13.19
N SER A 250 8.17 2.22 14.17
CA SER A 250 8.20 0.76 14.17
C SER A 250 6.97 0.18 13.47
N SER A 251 7.02 -1.12 13.17
CA SER A 251 5.83 -1.83 12.72
C SER A 251 4.76 -1.84 13.80
N GLU A 252 3.54 -1.54 13.41
CA GLU A 252 2.37 -1.68 14.24
C GLU A 252 2.04 -3.16 14.47
N GLN A 253 1.58 -3.52 15.65
CA GLN A 253 1.25 -4.89 16.03
C GLN A 253 -0.16 -4.94 16.60
N GLY A 254 -0.90 -5.98 16.24
CA GLY A 254 -2.25 -6.19 16.72
C GLY A 254 -2.47 -7.63 17.19
N TRP A 255 -3.28 -7.81 18.22
CA TRP A 255 -3.84 -9.08 18.62
C TRP A 255 -5.33 -9.07 18.34
N GLN A 256 -5.83 -10.18 17.83
CA GLN A 256 -7.24 -10.40 17.55
C GLN A 256 -7.69 -11.73 18.14
N ILE A 257 -8.87 -11.74 18.75
CA ILE A 257 -9.53 -12.94 19.22
C ILE A 257 -10.93 -12.94 18.63
N ASP A 258 -11.27 -14.02 17.93
CA ASP A 258 -12.57 -14.23 17.32
C ASP A 258 -13.21 -15.48 17.92
N ALA A 259 -14.49 -15.40 18.27
CA ALA A 259 -15.28 -16.54 18.70
C ALA A 259 -16.63 -16.51 18.01
N SER A 260 -17.09 -17.65 17.51
CA SER A 260 -18.43 -17.79 16.95
C SER A 260 -19.08 -19.10 17.37
N TYR A 261 -20.37 -19.03 17.59
CA TYR A 261 -21.23 -20.18 17.79
C TYR A 261 -22.37 -20.13 16.78
N THR A 262 -22.62 -21.26 16.13
CA THR A 262 -23.71 -21.42 15.18
C THR A 262 -24.56 -22.61 15.60
N PHE A 263 -25.87 -22.44 15.64
CA PHE A 263 -26.85 -23.49 15.79
C PHE A 263 -27.67 -23.59 14.50
N LEU A 264 -27.78 -24.81 13.90
CA LEU A 264 -28.45 -25.12 12.64
C LEU A 264 -29.64 -26.03 12.87
#